data_b31af59c7b058d2df74874e882ab9c13
#
_entry.id   b31af59c7b058d2df74874e882ab9c13
#
_cell.length_a   1.000
_cell.length_b   1.000
_cell.length_c   1.000
_cell.angle_alpha   90.00
_cell.angle_beta   90.00
_cell.angle_gamma   90.00
#
_symmetry.space_group_name_H-M   'P 1'
#
loop_
_entity.id
_entity.type
_entity.pdbx_description
1 polymer ?
#
loop_
_entity_poly.entity_id
_entity_poly.type
_entity_poly.pdbx_seq_one_letter_code
_entity_poly.pdbx_strand_id
1 'polypeptide(L)'
;VALLFGTIMHAFAGHSDDGYKGFTLWVNISLLFLIDSNIGSMMRKSYLRILGTVLGGALVVPMIVSVHEIRKKDTNLCEVASGAILASSVALVSLVCRCYKKKFGAKYEYMFVVCELTFVVCGVGGFYKEEPVINALERVLSVVMAVVIALAVARTVTPIYAADAARMDAAEAAKEIRD
;
A
#
# COMPACT_ATOMS: atom_id res chain seq x y z
N VAL A 1 -13.11 5.09 14.57
CA VAL A 1 -13.79 4.32 13.50
C VAL A 1 -12.88 3.24 12.95
N ALA A 2 -11.63 3.54 12.53
CA ALA A 2 -10.70 2.53 11.99
C ALA A 2 -10.37 1.42 13.01
N LEU A 3 -10.11 1.78 14.27
CA LEU A 3 -9.88 0.81 15.35
C LEU A 3 -11.11 -0.06 15.63
N LEU A 4 -12.30 0.52 15.62
CA LEU A 4 -13.56 -0.20 15.82
C LEU A 4 -13.82 -1.18 14.67
N PHE A 5 -13.56 -0.77 13.42
CA PHE A 5 -13.67 -1.64 12.27
C PHE A 5 -12.60 -2.74 12.27
N GLY A 6 -11.37 -2.40 12.68
CA GLY A 6 -10.29 -3.36 12.88
C GLY A 6 -10.63 -4.43 13.92
N THR A 7 -11.20 -4.04 15.05
CA THR A 7 -11.65 -4.99 16.10
C THR A 7 -12.82 -5.84 15.64
N ILE A 8 -13.79 -5.29 14.91
CA ILE A 8 -14.90 -6.05 14.33
C ILE A 8 -14.37 -7.07 13.31
N MET A 9 -13.52 -6.65 12.38
CA MET A 9 -12.92 -7.56 11.39
C MET A 9 -12.04 -8.63 12.06
N HIS A 10 -11.31 -8.28 13.12
CA HIS A 10 -10.54 -9.25 13.90
C HIS A 10 -11.44 -10.24 14.64
N ALA A 11 -12.58 -9.82 15.17
CA ALA A 11 -13.55 -10.69 15.80
C ALA A 11 -14.21 -11.67 14.81
N PHE A 12 -14.49 -11.21 13.59
CA PHE A 12 -14.97 -12.08 12.48
C PHE A 12 -13.91 -13.02 11.96
N ALA A 13 -12.63 -12.59 11.89
CA ALA A 13 -11.51 -13.41 11.43
C ALA A 13 -11.00 -14.42 12.50
N GLY A 14 -11.39 -14.26 13.75
CA GLY A 14 -10.94 -15.11 14.86
C GLY A 14 -11.40 -16.58 14.80
N HIS A 15 -12.14 -16.96 13.74
CA HIS A 15 -12.65 -18.31 13.53
C HIS A 15 -12.10 -19.02 12.27
N SER A 16 -11.14 -18.46 11.58
CA SER A 16 -10.62 -19.04 10.34
C SER A 16 -9.11 -18.88 10.17
N ASP A 17 -8.52 -19.83 9.49
CA ASP A 17 -7.13 -20.08 9.12
C ASP A 17 -6.15 -18.89 9.10
N ASP A 18 -4.87 -19.18 9.35
CA ASP A 18 -3.78 -18.18 9.43
C ASP A 18 -3.65 -17.25 8.20
N GLY A 19 -4.19 -17.62 7.05
CA GLY A 19 -4.24 -16.79 5.85
C GLY A 19 -5.10 -15.52 6.02
N TYR A 20 -6.24 -15.62 6.68
CA TYR A 20 -7.14 -14.48 6.91
C TYR A 20 -6.56 -13.44 7.89
N LYS A 21 -5.74 -13.87 8.83
CA LYS A 21 -5.08 -12.95 9.79
C LYS A 21 -4.16 -11.97 9.07
N GLY A 22 -3.40 -12.45 8.09
CA GLY A 22 -2.53 -11.61 7.27
C GLY A 22 -3.31 -10.60 6.44
N PHE A 23 -4.36 -11.03 5.76
CA PHE A 23 -5.22 -10.17 4.93
C PHE A 23 -5.85 -9.03 5.77
N THR A 24 -6.45 -9.36 6.91
CA THR A 24 -7.11 -8.39 7.81
C THR A 24 -6.13 -7.34 8.34
N LEU A 25 -4.93 -7.76 8.72
CA LEU A 25 -3.86 -6.85 9.18
C LEU A 25 -3.51 -5.82 8.09
N TRP A 26 -3.40 -6.27 6.84
CA TRP A 26 -3.08 -5.37 5.73
C TRP A 26 -4.21 -4.42 5.36
N VAL A 27 -5.46 -4.84 5.47
CA VAL A 27 -6.64 -3.96 5.32
C VAL A 27 -6.60 -2.86 6.39
N ASN A 28 -6.35 -3.20 7.65
CA ASN A 28 -6.29 -2.23 8.75
C ASN A 28 -5.14 -1.22 8.60
N ILE A 29 -3.95 -1.68 8.26
CA ILE A 29 -2.81 -0.78 7.97
C ILE A 29 -3.15 0.16 6.81
N SER A 30 -3.78 -0.37 5.76
CA SER A 30 -4.16 0.43 4.60
C SER A 30 -5.22 1.47 4.94
N LEU A 31 -6.19 1.14 5.79
CA LEU A 31 -7.20 2.08 6.30
C LEU A 31 -6.57 3.23 7.08
N LEU A 32 -5.63 2.96 7.99
CA LEU A 32 -4.95 4.00 8.78
C LEU A 32 -4.27 5.05 7.90
N PHE A 33 -3.67 4.63 6.78
CA PHE A 33 -3.00 5.55 5.85
C PHE A 33 -3.95 6.30 4.90
N LEU A 34 -5.20 5.85 4.77
CA LEU A 34 -6.18 6.44 3.86
C LEU A 34 -7.09 7.45 4.54
N ILE A 35 -7.33 7.32 5.85
CA ILE A 35 -8.24 8.20 6.57
C ILE A 35 -7.70 9.63 6.57
N ASP A 36 -8.49 10.51 5.97
CA ASP A 36 -8.25 11.95 5.91
C ASP A 36 -9.60 12.67 6.13
N SER A 37 -9.55 13.88 6.65
CA SER A 37 -10.74 14.71 6.87
C SER A 37 -11.39 15.19 5.56
N ASN A 38 -10.61 15.25 4.47
CA ASN A 38 -11.06 15.75 3.17
C ASN A 38 -11.23 14.61 2.16
N ILE A 39 -12.46 14.43 1.65
CA ILE A 39 -12.79 13.37 0.68
C ILE A 39 -11.94 13.48 -0.60
N GLY A 40 -11.66 14.69 -1.08
CA GLY A 40 -10.88 14.90 -2.30
C GLY A 40 -9.42 14.43 -2.15
N SER A 41 -8.78 14.76 -1.02
CA SER A 41 -7.42 14.29 -0.71
C SER A 41 -7.39 12.78 -0.52
N MET A 42 -8.40 12.22 0.12
CA MET A 42 -8.54 10.79 0.34
C MET A 42 -8.72 10.01 -0.96
N MET A 43 -9.55 10.47 -1.89
CA MET A 43 -9.71 9.86 -3.22
C MET A 43 -8.38 9.85 -4.00
N ARG A 44 -7.66 10.97 -3.97
CA ARG A 44 -6.34 11.07 -4.62
C ARG A 44 -5.33 10.10 -3.99
N LYS A 45 -5.24 10.04 -2.66
CA LYS A 45 -4.37 9.09 -1.95
C LYS A 45 -4.74 7.65 -2.26
N SER A 46 -6.04 7.33 -2.30
CA SER A 46 -6.56 6.01 -2.65
C SER A 46 -6.11 5.57 -4.05
N TYR A 47 -6.28 6.43 -5.05
CA TYR A 47 -5.86 6.17 -6.42
C TYR A 47 -4.34 5.94 -6.53
N LEU A 48 -3.54 6.80 -5.92
CA LEU A 48 -2.09 6.67 -5.92
C LEU A 48 -1.61 5.41 -5.19
N ARG A 49 -2.35 4.98 -4.15
CA ARG A 49 -2.08 3.76 -3.42
C ARG A 49 -2.35 2.52 -4.26
N ILE A 50 -3.48 2.46 -4.95
CA ILE A 50 -3.80 1.35 -5.86
C ILE A 50 -2.73 1.25 -6.94
N LEU A 51 -2.40 2.37 -7.61
CA LEU A 51 -1.36 2.39 -8.64
C LEU A 51 0.00 1.93 -8.10
N GLY A 52 0.43 2.44 -6.95
CA GLY A 52 1.70 2.05 -6.33
C GLY A 52 1.73 0.55 -5.99
N THR A 53 0.63 0.01 -5.47
CA THR A 53 0.52 -1.42 -5.12
C THR A 53 0.54 -2.31 -6.37
N VAL A 54 -0.17 -1.93 -7.42
CA VAL A 54 -0.18 -2.68 -8.68
C VAL A 54 1.21 -2.66 -9.34
N LEU A 55 1.86 -1.50 -9.40
CA LEU A 55 3.22 -1.38 -9.94
C LEU A 55 4.24 -2.18 -9.12
N GLY A 56 4.20 -2.08 -7.78
CA GLY A 56 5.08 -2.83 -6.89
C GLY A 56 4.88 -4.35 -7.04
N GLY A 57 3.61 -4.80 -7.11
CA GLY A 57 3.27 -6.20 -7.35
C GLY A 57 3.75 -6.69 -8.71
N ALA A 58 3.55 -5.91 -9.77
CA ALA A 58 3.99 -6.26 -11.12
C ALA A 58 5.53 -6.38 -11.24
N LEU A 59 6.27 -5.59 -10.47
CA LEU A 59 7.74 -5.65 -10.45
C LEU A 59 8.26 -6.83 -9.61
N VAL A 60 7.58 -7.17 -8.51
CA VAL A 60 8.06 -8.20 -7.60
C VAL A 60 7.81 -9.63 -8.12
N VAL A 61 6.70 -9.87 -8.82
CA VAL A 61 6.33 -11.22 -9.28
C VAL A 61 7.42 -11.85 -10.16
N PRO A 62 7.91 -11.22 -11.26
CA PRO A 62 8.94 -11.82 -12.10
C PRO A 62 10.26 -12.02 -11.34
N MET A 63 10.58 -11.14 -10.41
CA MET A 63 11.78 -11.27 -9.56
C MET A 63 11.70 -12.51 -8.67
N ILE A 64 10.57 -12.72 -7.98
CA ILE A 64 10.43 -13.89 -7.08
C ILE A 64 10.39 -15.19 -7.88
N VAL A 65 9.71 -15.23 -9.03
CA VAL A 65 9.73 -16.39 -9.92
C VAL A 65 11.16 -16.76 -10.31
N SER A 66 11.98 -15.77 -10.67
CA SER A 66 13.40 -15.98 -10.99
C SER A 66 14.19 -16.52 -9.81
N VAL A 67 13.95 -16.00 -8.61
CA VAL A 67 14.60 -16.47 -7.37
C VAL A 67 14.20 -17.91 -7.05
N HIS A 68 12.91 -18.28 -7.21
CA HIS A 68 12.44 -19.63 -6.99
C HIS A 68 13.06 -20.66 -7.98
N GLU A 69 13.22 -20.28 -9.24
CA GLU A 69 13.89 -21.14 -10.24
C GLU A 69 15.37 -21.39 -9.90
N ILE A 70 16.06 -20.40 -9.39
CA ILE A 70 17.44 -20.53 -8.92
C ILE A 70 17.52 -21.45 -7.68
N ARG A 71 16.59 -21.30 -6.76
CA ARG A 71 16.54 -22.03 -5.50
C ARG A 71 16.27 -23.53 -5.69
N LYS A 72 15.52 -23.92 -6.73
CA LYS A 72 15.26 -25.36 -7.07
C LYS A 72 16.53 -26.15 -7.38
N LYS A 73 17.67 -25.49 -7.63
CA LYS A 73 18.94 -26.16 -7.96
C LYS A 73 19.76 -26.70 -6.78
N ASP A 74 19.19 -26.69 -5.59
CA ASP A 74 19.59 -27.45 -4.37
C ASP A 74 21.09 -27.41 -3.97
N THR A 75 21.68 -26.22 -3.89
CA THR A 75 23.00 -26.03 -3.31
C THR A 75 22.97 -24.90 -2.27
N ASN A 76 23.68 -25.04 -1.14
CA ASN A 76 23.82 -23.99 -0.11
C ASN A 76 24.27 -22.64 -0.70
N LEU A 77 25.00 -22.67 -1.80
CA LEU A 77 25.40 -21.48 -2.54
C LEU A 77 24.21 -20.76 -3.19
N CYS A 78 23.14 -21.50 -3.57
CA CYS A 78 21.94 -20.94 -4.17
C CYS A 78 21.08 -20.16 -3.16
N GLU A 79 21.12 -20.52 -1.89
CA GLU A 79 20.37 -19.80 -0.85
C GLU A 79 20.98 -18.42 -0.58
N VAL A 80 22.30 -18.34 -0.47
CA VAL A 80 23.03 -17.06 -0.33
C VAL A 80 22.87 -16.20 -1.60
N ALA A 81 22.97 -16.80 -2.77
CA ALA A 81 22.81 -16.10 -4.04
C ALA A 81 21.38 -15.55 -4.21
N SER A 82 20.36 -16.30 -3.83
CA SER A 82 18.95 -15.87 -3.91
C SER A 82 18.66 -14.69 -2.96
N GLY A 83 19.22 -14.71 -1.74
CA GLY A 83 19.17 -13.60 -0.80
C GLY A 83 19.87 -12.34 -1.34
N ALA A 84 21.03 -12.48 -1.96
CA ALA A 84 21.77 -11.39 -2.57
C ALA A 84 21.02 -10.76 -3.76
N ILE A 85 20.36 -11.58 -4.59
CA ILE A 85 19.51 -11.12 -5.69
C ILE A 85 18.31 -10.34 -5.15
N LEU A 86 17.66 -10.81 -4.08
CA LEU A 86 16.55 -10.09 -3.45
C LEU A 86 17.03 -8.74 -2.92
N ALA A 87 18.14 -8.70 -2.17
CA ALA A 87 18.68 -7.47 -1.61
C ALA A 87 19.08 -6.45 -2.71
N SER A 88 19.74 -6.91 -3.77
CA SER A 88 20.15 -6.05 -4.89
C SER A 88 18.96 -5.52 -5.67
N SER A 89 17.91 -6.31 -5.87
CA SER A 89 16.69 -5.87 -6.56
C SER A 89 15.91 -4.85 -5.73
N VAL A 90 15.83 -5.01 -4.41
CA VAL A 90 15.26 -4.00 -3.50
C VAL A 90 16.04 -2.69 -3.60
N ALA A 91 17.37 -2.74 -3.54
CA ALA A 91 18.20 -1.55 -3.65
C ALA A 91 18.01 -0.84 -5.02
N LEU A 92 17.93 -1.61 -6.11
CA LEU A 92 17.71 -1.09 -7.45
C LEU A 92 16.35 -0.39 -7.57
N VAL A 93 15.26 -1.04 -7.11
CA VAL A 93 13.91 -0.47 -7.15
C VAL A 93 13.84 0.80 -6.30
N SER A 94 14.47 0.82 -5.10
CA SER A 94 14.54 2.01 -4.25
C SER A 94 15.27 3.17 -4.94
N LEU A 95 16.38 2.90 -5.62
CA LEU A 95 17.10 3.92 -6.40
C LEU A 95 16.25 4.47 -7.55
N VAL A 96 15.60 3.58 -8.31
CA VAL A 96 14.73 3.94 -9.43
C VAL A 96 13.56 4.78 -8.91
N CYS A 97 12.88 4.37 -7.84
CA CYS A 97 11.79 5.12 -7.23
C CYS A 97 12.25 6.52 -6.79
N ARG A 98 13.43 6.66 -6.18
CA ARG A 98 13.99 7.96 -5.79
C ARG A 98 14.30 8.87 -6.98
N CYS A 99 14.84 8.32 -8.06
CA CYS A 99 15.08 9.09 -9.30
C CYS A 99 13.78 9.60 -9.92
N TYR A 100 12.76 8.75 -9.99
CA TYR A 100 11.44 9.13 -10.51
C TYR A 100 10.70 10.11 -9.61
N LYS A 101 10.81 10.01 -8.28
CA LYS A 101 10.30 11.03 -7.34
C LYS A 101 10.78 12.43 -7.69
N LYS A 102 12.08 12.60 -7.95
CA LYS A 102 12.64 13.89 -8.35
C LYS A 102 12.08 14.42 -9.66
N LYS A 103 11.82 13.52 -10.64
CA LYS A 103 11.34 13.89 -11.98
C LYS A 103 9.86 14.24 -12.01
N PHE A 104 9.01 13.47 -11.31
CA PHE A 104 7.56 13.63 -11.34
C PHE A 104 6.99 14.56 -10.26
N GLY A 105 7.84 15.04 -9.33
CA GLY A 105 7.49 15.99 -8.29
C GLY A 105 6.61 15.42 -7.17
N ALA A 106 6.30 16.27 -6.19
CA ALA A 106 5.57 15.90 -4.97
C ALA A 106 4.19 15.26 -5.20
N LYS A 107 3.58 15.49 -6.38
CA LYS A 107 2.26 14.95 -6.70
C LYS A 107 2.20 13.43 -6.71
N TYR A 108 3.25 12.75 -7.14
CA TYR A 108 3.31 11.28 -7.28
C TYR A 108 4.23 10.63 -6.25
N GLU A 109 4.79 11.40 -5.34
CA GLU A 109 5.72 10.91 -4.32
C GLU A 109 5.13 9.75 -3.51
N TYR A 110 3.87 9.88 -3.09
CA TYR A 110 3.17 8.86 -2.34
C TYR A 110 3.04 7.52 -3.10
N MET A 111 2.78 7.59 -4.42
CA MET A 111 2.71 6.39 -5.28
C MET A 111 4.03 5.60 -5.27
N PHE A 112 5.17 6.29 -5.39
CA PHE A 112 6.48 5.64 -5.41
C PHE A 112 6.84 5.04 -4.05
N VAL A 113 6.46 5.70 -2.94
CA VAL A 113 6.64 5.13 -1.58
C VAL A 113 5.84 3.85 -1.43
N VAL A 114 4.58 3.83 -1.88
CA VAL A 114 3.72 2.64 -1.82
C VAL A 114 4.25 1.53 -2.73
N CYS A 115 4.75 1.87 -3.92
CA CYS A 115 5.37 0.91 -4.84
C CYS A 115 6.59 0.24 -4.20
N GLU A 116 7.50 1.02 -3.62
CA GLU A 116 8.69 0.53 -2.90
C GLU A 116 8.29 -0.37 -1.72
N LEU A 117 7.36 0.10 -0.88
CA LEU A 117 6.85 -0.66 0.26
C LEU A 117 6.24 -2.00 -0.17
N THR A 118 5.40 -1.99 -1.22
CA THR A 118 4.77 -3.21 -1.74
C THR A 118 5.81 -4.17 -2.30
N PHE A 119 6.79 -3.67 -3.04
CA PHE A 119 7.88 -4.48 -3.57
C PHE A 119 8.67 -5.18 -2.46
N VAL A 120 9.06 -4.45 -1.40
CA VAL A 120 9.80 -5.01 -0.26
C VAL A 120 8.95 -6.06 0.48
N VAL A 121 7.72 -5.73 0.81
CA VAL A 121 6.87 -6.63 1.62
C VAL A 121 6.49 -7.89 0.84
N CYS A 122 6.10 -7.75 -0.43
CA CYS A 122 5.80 -8.92 -1.27
C CYS A 122 7.06 -9.71 -1.62
N GLY A 123 8.21 -9.03 -1.79
CA GLY A 123 9.50 -9.65 -2.06
C GLY A 123 9.97 -10.53 -0.90
N VAL A 124 9.98 -9.99 0.31
CA VAL A 124 10.35 -10.75 1.51
C VAL A 124 9.32 -11.83 1.81
N GLY A 125 8.01 -11.50 1.75
CA GLY A 125 6.94 -12.47 1.99
C GLY A 125 6.94 -13.61 0.97
N GLY A 126 7.17 -13.32 -0.31
CA GLY A 126 7.22 -14.32 -1.38
C GLY A 126 8.50 -15.17 -1.36
N PHE A 127 9.59 -14.68 -0.73
CA PHE A 127 10.80 -15.47 -0.57
C PHE A 127 10.60 -16.70 0.32
N TYR A 128 9.71 -16.59 1.32
CA TYR A 128 9.39 -17.66 2.26
C TYR A 128 8.15 -18.47 1.89
N LYS A 129 7.28 -17.96 0.99
CA LYS A 129 6.05 -18.63 0.56
C LYS A 129 6.23 -19.30 -0.81
N GLU A 130 5.55 -20.44 -1.01
CA GLU A 130 5.62 -21.17 -2.29
C GLU A 130 4.84 -20.48 -3.42
N GLU A 131 3.86 -19.62 -3.09
CA GLU A 131 2.95 -19.02 -4.07
C GLU A 131 3.06 -17.47 -4.08
N PRO A 132 4.05 -16.92 -4.79
CA PRO A 132 4.32 -15.47 -4.80
C PRO A 132 3.21 -14.65 -5.48
N VAL A 133 2.57 -15.21 -6.50
CA VAL A 133 1.50 -14.55 -7.26
C VAL A 133 0.27 -14.33 -6.38
N ILE A 134 -0.12 -15.33 -5.60
CA ILE A 134 -1.25 -15.27 -4.68
C ILE A 134 -0.99 -14.20 -3.62
N ASN A 135 0.22 -14.17 -3.04
CA ASN A 135 0.58 -13.15 -2.06
C ASN A 135 0.50 -11.71 -2.62
N ALA A 136 0.92 -11.50 -3.86
CA ALA A 136 0.79 -10.20 -4.53
C ALA A 136 -0.68 -9.84 -4.80
N LEU A 137 -1.51 -10.79 -5.22
CA LEU A 137 -2.95 -10.59 -5.43
C LEU A 137 -3.69 -10.28 -4.13
N GLU A 138 -3.41 -11.00 -3.04
CA GLU A 138 -3.96 -10.70 -1.71
C GLU A 138 -3.65 -9.28 -1.27
N ARG A 139 -2.45 -8.77 -1.60
CA ARG A 139 -2.06 -7.38 -1.32
C ARG A 139 -2.89 -6.37 -2.10
N VAL A 140 -3.06 -6.60 -3.40
CA VAL A 140 -3.89 -5.71 -4.23
C VAL A 140 -5.33 -5.72 -3.73
N LEU A 141 -5.89 -6.89 -3.45
CA LEU A 141 -7.26 -7.03 -2.93
C LEU A 141 -7.43 -6.35 -1.57
N SER A 142 -6.47 -6.51 -0.65
CA SER A 142 -6.54 -5.86 0.67
C SER A 142 -6.53 -4.32 0.56
N VAL A 143 -5.75 -3.76 -0.37
CA VAL A 143 -5.73 -2.31 -0.62
C VAL A 143 -7.05 -1.84 -1.24
N VAL A 144 -7.59 -2.57 -2.22
CA VAL A 144 -8.89 -2.24 -2.84
C VAL A 144 -10.01 -2.27 -1.79
N MET A 145 -10.06 -3.30 -0.95
CA MET A 145 -11.04 -3.40 0.14
C MET A 145 -10.90 -2.24 1.13
N ALA A 146 -9.68 -1.90 1.53
CA ALA A 146 -9.43 -0.75 2.41
C ALA A 146 -9.91 0.57 1.79
N VAL A 147 -9.69 0.78 0.49
CA VAL A 147 -10.16 1.97 -0.23
C VAL A 147 -11.69 2.04 -0.24
N VAL A 148 -12.37 0.93 -0.56
CA VAL A 148 -13.85 0.88 -0.57
C VAL A 148 -14.41 1.22 0.81
N ILE A 149 -13.87 0.62 1.86
CA ILE A 149 -14.29 0.86 3.24
C ILE A 149 -14.01 2.32 3.65
N ALA A 150 -12.82 2.83 3.36
CA ALA A 150 -12.46 4.21 3.69
C ALA A 150 -13.39 5.23 3.01
N LEU A 151 -13.69 5.03 1.72
CA LEU A 151 -14.62 5.91 0.98
C LEU A 151 -16.05 5.81 1.49
N ALA A 152 -16.53 4.60 1.84
CA ALA A 152 -17.84 4.41 2.44
C ALA A 152 -17.98 5.13 3.77
N VAL A 153 -16.98 4.98 4.66
CA VAL A 153 -16.93 5.64 5.97
C VAL A 153 -16.86 7.16 5.82
N ALA A 154 -16.01 7.67 4.94
CA ALA A 154 -15.88 9.11 4.74
C ALA A 154 -17.19 9.73 4.21
N ARG A 155 -17.88 9.05 3.31
CA ARG A 155 -19.15 9.54 2.77
C ARG A 155 -20.27 9.57 3.81
N THR A 156 -20.22 8.71 4.83
CA THR A 156 -21.24 8.63 5.87
C THR A 156 -20.96 9.49 7.09
N VAL A 157 -19.66 9.61 7.47
CA VAL A 157 -19.26 10.22 8.74
C VAL A 157 -18.79 11.67 8.57
N THR A 158 -18.05 11.96 7.50
CA THR A 158 -17.45 13.30 7.27
C THR A 158 -17.62 13.74 5.80
N PRO A 159 -18.82 14.18 5.39
CA PRO A 159 -19.03 14.59 4.00
C PRO A 159 -18.45 15.99 3.70
N ILE A 160 -17.23 16.26 4.13
CA ILE A 160 -16.53 17.52 3.81
C ILE A 160 -15.90 17.38 2.43
N TYR A 161 -16.46 18.09 1.47
CA TYR A 161 -15.91 18.15 0.12
C TYR A 161 -14.76 19.17 0.03
N ALA A 162 -13.83 18.93 -0.88
CA ALA A 162 -12.67 19.81 -1.09
C ALA A 162 -13.05 21.28 -1.39
N ALA A 163 -14.19 21.49 -2.08
CA ALA A 163 -14.72 22.82 -2.38
C ALA A 163 -15.18 23.56 -1.12
N ASP A 164 -15.78 22.85 -0.17
CA ASP A 164 -16.26 23.44 1.07
C ASP A 164 -15.11 23.74 2.01
N ALA A 165 -14.10 22.86 2.08
CA ALA A 165 -12.88 23.13 2.81
C ALA A 165 -12.15 24.37 2.27
N ALA A 166 -11.99 24.49 0.96
CA ALA A 166 -11.39 25.66 0.33
C ALA A 166 -12.17 26.97 0.59
N ARG A 167 -13.50 26.89 0.65
CA ARG A 167 -14.35 28.06 1.01
C ARG A 167 -14.17 28.45 2.47
N MET A 168 -14.06 27.49 3.37
CA MET A 168 -13.79 27.75 4.79
C MET A 168 -12.43 28.43 4.98
N ASP A 169 -11.38 27.89 4.36
CA ASP A 169 -10.03 28.46 4.41
C ASP A 169 -9.98 29.89 3.83
N ALA A 170 -10.67 30.13 2.71
CA ALA A 170 -10.78 31.45 2.10
C ALA A 170 -11.55 32.46 2.99
N ALA A 171 -12.60 32.01 3.65
CA ALA A 171 -13.37 32.85 4.57
C ALA A 171 -12.57 33.20 5.83
N GLU A 172 -11.77 32.28 6.34
CA GLU A 172 -10.88 32.50 7.50
C GLU A 172 -9.76 33.48 7.14
N ALA A 173 -9.11 33.29 6.00
CA ALA A 173 -8.09 34.24 5.50
C ALA A 173 -8.66 35.66 5.26
N ALA A 174 -9.87 35.78 4.74
CA ALA A 174 -10.54 37.05 4.54
C ALA A 174 -10.87 37.76 5.87
N LYS A 175 -11.16 36.98 6.92
CA LYS A 175 -11.39 37.53 8.27
C LYS A 175 -10.08 38.07 8.90
N GLU A 176 -9.00 37.33 8.74
CA GLU A 176 -7.69 37.68 9.26
C GLU A 176 -7.14 38.99 8.61
N ILE A 177 -7.48 39.25 7.36
CA ILE A 177 -7.10 40.51 6.66
C ILE A 177 -7.92 41.73 7.15
N ARG A 178 -9.15 41.46 7.64
CA ARG A 178 -10.06 42.53 8.05
C ARG A 178 -9.83 43.00 9.48
N ASP A 179 -9.31 42.16 10.35
CA ASP A 179 -8.98 42.45 11.75
C ASP A 179 -7.58 43.04 11.83
#